data_51d295950252ccb3e94e67cda573e7e4
#
_entry.id   51d295950252ccb3e94e67cda573e7e4
#
_cell.length_a   1.000
_cell.length_b   1.000
_cell.length_c   1.000
_cell.angle_alpha   90.00
_cell.angle_beta   90.00
_cell.angle_gamma   90.00
#
_symmetry.space_group_name_H-M   'P 1'
#
loop_
_entity.id
_entity.type
_entity.pdbx_description
1 polymer ?
#
loop_
_entity_poly.entity_id
_entity_poly.type
_entity_poly.pdbx_seq_one_letter_code
_entity_poly.pdbx_strand_id
1 'polypeptide(L)'
;MQIHALMLADSAQAVDGKLYILGGAWNVLRFPEFPAQLLVGIAVAIDVDWNETNRRHHLDVHFEDADGNKMDPTIGADFEAGRPPGAVAGADLRIVFAVNGPLAIPGPGSYSAVASIGGEELARSRFQAVQASRSN
;
A
#
# COMPACT_ATOMS: atom_id res chain seq x y z
N MET A 1 -2.82 -16.54 3.81
CA MET A 1 -3.16 -15.17 3.39
C MET A 1 -1.96 -14.55 2.71
N GLN A 2 -2.17 -13.87 1.59
CA GLN A 2 -1.09 -13.23 0.83
C GLN A 2 -1.53 -11.85 0.39
N ILE A 3 -0.57 -10.96 0.21
CA ILE A 3 -0.82 -9.70 -0.46
C ILE A 3 -0.49 -9.91 -1.93
N HIS A 4 -1.52 -9.88 -2.76
CA HIS A 4 -1.40 -10.06 -4.21
C HIS A 4 -0.72 -8.86 -4.85
N ALA A 5 -1.02 -7.66 -4.37
CA ALA A 5 -0.42 -6.44 -4.88
C ALA A 5 -0.38 -5.37 -3.79
N LEU A 6 0.72 -4.63 -3.76
CA LEU A 6 0.88 -3.40 -3.00
C LEU A 6 1.50 -2.39 -3.96
N MET A 7 0.75 -1.34 -4.29
CA MET A 7 1.19 -0.37 -5.29
C MET A 7 1.02 1.04 -4.78
N LEU A 8 2.04 1.84 -4.99
CA LEU A 8 1.98 3.28 -4.78
C LEU A 8 1.64 3.97 -6.09
N ALA A 9 0.83 5.01 -6.00
CA ALA A 9 0.29 5.71 -7.17
C ALA A 9 0.06 7.18 -6.86
N ASP A 10 -0.28 7.96 -7.87
CA ASP A 10 -0.74 9.33 -7.67
C ASP A 10 -2.12 9.34 -7.03
N SER A 11 -2.97 8.40 -7.41
CA SER A 11 -4.31 8.25 -6.86
C SER A 11 -4.78 6.80 -7.02
N ALA A 12 -5.56 6.33 -6.08
CA ALA A 12 -6.13 4.98 -6.13
C ALA A 12 -7.53 4.97 -5.52
N GLN A 13 -8.41 4.13 -6.06
CA GLN A 13 -9.76 3.91 -5.52
C GLN A 13 -10.08 2.42 -5.56
N ALA A 14 -10.88 1.98 -4.60
CA ALA A 14 -11.44 0.63 -4.55
C ALA A 14 -12.95 0.74 -4.71
N VAL A 15 -13.49 0.20 -5.82
CA VAL A 15 -14.91 0.25 -6.13
C VAL A 15 -15.35 -1.11 -6.65
N ASP A 16 -16.38 -1.67 -6.06
CA ASP A 16 -16.96 -2.96 -6.47
C ASP A 16 -15.93 -4.08 -6.59
N GLY A 17 -15.02 -4.17 -5.61
CA GLY A 17 -14.00 -5.21 -5.59
C GLY A 17 -12.86 -5.02 -6.57
N LYS A 18 -12.74 -3.84 -7.18
CA LYS A 18 -11.71 -3.53 -8.17
C LYS A 18 -10.89 -2.33 -7.73
N LEU A 19 -9.62 -2.34 -8.10
CA LEU A 19 -8.73 -1.19 -7.92
C LEU A 19 -8.70 -0.35 -9.20
N TYR A 20 -8.87 0.95 -9.02
CA TYR A 20 -8.70 1.95 -10.06
C TYR A 20 -7.50 2.80 -9.68
N ILE A 21 -6.45 2.76 -10.50
CA ILE A 21 -5.16 3.34 -10.18
C ILE A 21 -4.76 4.32 -11.27
N LEU A 22 -4.44 5.55 -10.86
CA LEU A 22 -3.93 6.58 -11.75
C LEU A 22 -2.48 6.88 -11.36
N GLY A 23 -1.58 6.79 -12.36
CA GLY A 23 -0.17 7.11 -12.15
C GLY A 23 0.50 6.21 -11.14
N GLY A 24 0.37 4.90 -11.30
CA GLY A 24 0.93 3.93 -10.38
C GLY A 24 2.23 3.30 -10.84
N ALA A 25 2.77 2.43 -9.95
CA ALA A 25 3.95 1.61 -10.19
C ALA A 25 5.26 2.40 -10.35
N TRP A 26 5.30 3.64 -9.87
CA TRP A 26 6.56 4.38 -9.86
C TRP A 26 7.45 3.90 -8.69
N ASN A 27 8.75 3.99 -8.89
CA ASN A 27 9.73 3.68 -7.85
C ASN A 27 10.78 4.79 -7.66
N VAL A 28 10.63 5.91 -8.36
CA VAL A 28 11.48 7.08 -8.21
C VAL A 28 10.60 8.32 -8.20
N LEU A 29 10.78 9.15 -7.18
CA LEU A 29 10.14 10.45 -7.07
C LEU A 29 11.21 11.54 -7.09
N ARG A 30 10.98 12.59 -7.88
CA ARG A 30 11.91 13.70 -8.05
C ARG A 30 11.32 14.96 -7.47
N PHE A 31 12.08 15.61 -6.59
CA PHE A 31 11.65 16.85 -5.96
C PHE A 31 12.71 17.93 -6.13
N PRO A 32 12.31 19.18 -6.36
CA PRO A 32 13.28 20.28 -6.48
C PRO A 32 13.97 20.58 -5.16
N GLU A 33 13.31 20.36 -4.05
CA GLU A 33 13.85 20.63 -2.72
C GLU A 33 13.19 19.74 -1.67
N PHE A 34 13.85 19.61 -0.53
CA PHE A 34 13.37 18.85 0.62
C PHE A 34 13.31 19.77 1.87
N PRO A 35 12.46 19.47 2.86
CA PRO A 35 11.48 18.39 2.87
C PRO A 35 10.39 18.60 1.82
N ALA A 36 9.89 17.49 1.28
CA ALA A 36 8.87 17.52 0.23
C ALA A 36 7.59 16.87 0.73
N GLN A 37 6.46 17.30 0.20
CA GLN A 37 5.16 16.67 0.45
C GLN A 37 4.50 16.34 -0.87
N LEU A 38 3.78 15.22 -0.88
CA LEU A 38 2.98 14.82 -2.03
C LEU A 38 1.73 14.09 -1.54
N LEU A 39 0.72 14.07 -2.38
CA LEU A 39 -0.41 13.16 -2.19
C LEU A 39 -0.04 11.83 -2.83
N VAL A 40 -0.24 10.75 -2.10
CA VAL A 40 0.05 9.40 -2.57
C VAL A 40 -1.18 8.54 -2.43
N GLY A 41 -1.43 7.72 -3.43
CA GLY A 41 -2.41 6.65 -3.39
C GLY A 41 -1.71 5.34 -3.03
N ILE A 42 -2.33 4.58 -2.14
CA ILE A 42 -1.86 3.26 -1.73
C ILE A 42 -2.94 2.27 -2.11
N ALA A 43 -2.60 1.31 -2.97
CA ALA A 43 -3.52 0.27 -3.41
C ALA A 43 -3.04 -1.08 -2.91
N VAL A 44 -3.92 -1.84 -2.27
CA VAL A 44 -3.61 -3.15 -1.72
C VAL A 44 -4.65 -4.15 -2.18
N ALA A 45 -4.20 -5.29 -2.70
CA ALA A 45 -5.05 -6.43 -2.99
C ALA A 45 -4.59 -7.61 -2.14
N ILE A 46 -5.51 -8.21 -1.41
CA ILE A 46 -5.24 -9.29 -0.45
C ILE A 46 -5.95 -10.55 -0.92
N ASP A 47 -5.24 -11.66 -0.96
CA ASP A 47 -5.81 -12.98 -1.17
C ASP A 47 -6.01 -13.65 0.19
N VAL A 48 -7.26 -13.88 0.54
CA VAL A 48 -7.66 -14.52 1.80
C VAL A 48 -7.92 -15.99 1.53
N ASP A 49 -7.17 -16.87 2.21
CA ASP A 49 -7.35 -18.31 2.08
C ASP A 49 -8.75 -18.72 2.54
N TRP A 50 -9.31 -19.74 1.89
CA TRP A 50 -10.63 -20.24 2.24
C TRP A 50 -10.79 -20.51 3.74
N ASN A 51 -9.73 -21.05 4.38
CA ASN A 51 -9.73 -21.37 5.79
C ASN A 51 -9.65 -20.16 6.70
N GLU A 52 -9.38 -18.98 6.16
CA GLU A 52 -9.27 -17.71 6.90
C GLU A 52 -10.46 -16.80 6.67
N THR A 53 -11.47 -17.25 5.94
CA THR A 53 -12.71 -16.51 5.73
C THR A 53 -13.56 -16.50 7.01
N ASN A 54 -14.47 -15.53 7.09
CA ASN A 54 -15.38 -15.36 8.24
C ASN A 54 -14.65 -15.13 9.57
N ARG A 55 -13.45 -14.60 9.50
CA ARG A 55 -12.67 -14.15 10.65
C ARG A 55 -12.23 -12.72 10.45
N ARG A 56 -12.05 -12.00 11.55
CA ARG A 56 -11.54 -10.65 11.51
C ARG A 56 -10.02 -10.66 11.36
N HIS A 57 -9.53 -9.83 10.45
CA HIS A 57 -8.12 -9.59 10.20
C HIS A 57 -7.83 -8.10 10.27
N HIS A 58 -6.57 -7.76 10.52
CA HIS A 58 -6.15 -6.37 10.60
C HIS A 58 -5.00 -6.12 9.64
N LEU A 59 -5.21 -5.15 8.73
CA LEU A 59 -4.19 -4.67 7.79
C LEU A 59 -3.57 -3.40 8.34
N ASP A 60 -2.24 -3.36 8.37
CA ASP A 60 -1.47 -2.15 8.61
C ASP A 60 -0.62 -1.81 7.40
N VAL A 61 -0.62 -0.55 7.00
CA VAL A 61 0.35 -0.04 6.04
C VAL A 61 1.04 1.16 6.66
N HIS A 62 2.35 1.14 6.68
CA HIS A 62 3.16 2.25 7.15
C HIS A 62 4.33 2.46 6.21
N PHE A 63 5.04 3.57 6.39
CA PHE A 63 6.24 3.87 5.62
C PHE A 63 7.47 3.73 6.51
N GLU A 64 8.59 3.41 5.89
CA GLU A 64 9.90 3.31 6.57
C GLU A 64 10.95 4.04 5.75
N ASP A 65 11.93 4.61 6.45
CA ASP A 65 13.14 5.13 5.81
C ASP A 65 14.16 4.03 5.56
N ALA A 66 15.34 4.40 5.04
CA ALA A 66 16.40 3.43 4.71
C ALA A 66 16.93 2.68 5.93
N ASP A 67 16.83 3.26 7.12
CA ASP A 67 17.29 2.66 8.36
C ASP A 67 16.21 1.82 9.05
N GLY A 68 15.04 1.70 8.44
CA GLY A 68 13.94 0.94 9.00
C GLY A 68 13.11 1.70 10.02
N ASN A 69 13.33 3.00 10.18
CA ASN A 69 12.54 3.83 11.08
C ASN A 69 11.15 4.06 10.49
N LYS A 70 10.14 3.86 11.33
CA LYS A 70 8.75 4.01 10.94
C LYS A 70 8.41 5.48 10.72
N MET A 71 7.71 5.76 9.64
CA MET A 71 7.27 7.09 9.26
C MET A 71 5.76 7.13 9.03
N ASP A 72 5.16 8.29 9.23
CA ASP A 72 3.77 8.52 8.85
C ASP A 72 3.62 8.61 7.31
N PRO A 73 2.46 8.31 6.75
CA PRO A 73 1.25 7.89 7.48
C PRO A 73 1.28 6.41 7.86
N THR A 74 0.54 6.08 8.93
CA THR A 74 0.22 4.71 9.30
C THR A 74 -1.27 4.51 9.12
N ILE A 75 -1.65 3.50 8.35
CA ILE A 75 -3.04 3.22 8.03
C ILE A 75 -3.37 1.85 8.57
N GLY A 76 -4.47 1.76 9.33
CA GLY A 76 -4.96 0.50 9.84
C GLY A 76 -6.39 0.28 9.38
N ALA A 77 -6.72 -0.97 9.06
CA ALA A 77 -8.07 -1.35 8.66
C ALA A 77 -8.37 -2.77 9.11
N ASP A 78 -9.49 -2.94 9.78
CA ASP A 78 -10.02 -4.27 10.06
C ASP A 78 -10.83 -4.74 8.88
N PHE A 79 -10.73 -6.02 8.55
CA PHE A 79 -11.52 -6.60 7.48
C PHE A 79 -11.90 -8.04 7.77
N GLU A 80 -12.94 -8.49 7.09
CA GLU A 80 -13.43 -9.86 7.15
C GLU A 80 -13.89 -10.25 5.75
N ALA A 81 -13.38 -11.36 5.24
CA ALA A 81 -13.81 -11.90 3.97
C ALA A 81 -14.91 -12.93 4.21
N GLY A 82 -16.09 -12.67 3.65
CA GLY A 82 -17.17 -13.64 3.62
C GLY A 82 -17.01 -14.59 2.43
N ARG A 83 -17.92 -15.57 2.35
CA ARG A 83 -18.03 -16.49 1.21
C ARG A 83 -19.29 -16.13 0.43
N PRO A 84 -19.17 -15.29 -0.63
CA PRO A 84 -20.36 -14.87 -1.35
C PRO A 84 -21.02 -16.04 -2.08
N PRO A 85 -22.34 -15.93 -2.40
CA PRO A 85 -23.00 -16.95 -3.20
C PRO A 85 -22.27 -17.19 -4.52
N GLY A 86 -22.05 -18.46 -4.86
CA GLY A 86 -21.30 -18.83 -6.06
C GLY A 86 -19.80 -18.93 -5.85
N ALA A 87 -19.28 -18.64 -4.65
CA ALA A 87 -17.88 -18.85 -4.36
C ALA A 87 -17.50 -20.32 -4.50
N VAL A 88 -16.36 -20.56 -5.16
CA VAL A 88 -15.85 -21.92 -5.35
C VAL A 88 -15.19 -22.37 -4.06
N ALA A 89 -15.63 -23.50 -3.53
CA ALA A 89 -15.08 -24.03 -2.29
C ALA A 89 -13.57 -24.28 -2.42
N GLY A 90 -12.81 -23.80 -1.42
CA GLY A 90 -11.36 -23.89 -1.39
C GLY A 90 -10.62 -22.81 -2.18
N ALA A 91 -11.31 -21.97 -2.94
CA ALA A 91 -10.68 -20.88 -3.67
C ALA A 91 -10.38 -19.70 -2.75
N ASP A 92 -9.31 -18.96 -3.07
CA ASP A 92 -9.00 -17.72 -2.39
C ASP A 92 -10.03 -16.64 -2.71
N LEU A 93 -10.29 -15.77 -1.74
CA LEU A 93 -11.14 -14.61 -1.91
C LEU A 93 -10.28 -13.35 -1.91
N ARG A 94 -10.50 -12.48 -2.89
CA ARG A 94 -9.71 -11.26 -3.00
C ARG A 94 -10.46 -10.07 -2.43
N ILE A 95 -9.76 -9.30 -1.59
CA ILE A 95 -10.23 -8.04 -1.03
C ILE A 95 -9.28 -6.95 -1.48
N VAL A 96 -9.83 -5.78 -1.83
CA VAL A 96 -9.03 -4.63 -2.26
C VAL A 96 -9.25 -3.44 -1.34
N PHE A 97 -8.19 -2.68 -1.11
CA PHE A 97 -8.21 -1.43 -0.34
C PHE A 97 -7.48 -0.35 -1.13
N ALA A 98 -7.97 0.87 -1.01
CA ALA A 98 -7.27 2.03 -1.53
C ALA A 98 -7.41 3.19 -0.55
N VAL A 99 -6.32 3.90 -0.33
CA VAL A 99 -6.26 5.06 0.54
C VAL A 99 -5.42 6.12 -0.13
N ASN A 100 -5.85 7.38 -0.06
CA ASN A 100 -5.09 8.51 -0.57
C ASN A 100 -4.83 9.47 0.58
N GLY A 101 -3.62 9.98 0.67
CA GLY A 101 -3.27 10.92 1.72
C GLY A 101 -1.90 11.54 1.52
N PRO A 102 -1.55 12.48 2.40
CA PRO A 102 -0.25 13.17 2.30
C PRO A 102 0.88 12.28 2.81
N LEU A 103 2.01 12.37 2.12
CA LEU A 103 3.26 11.75 2.52
C LEU A 103 4.34 12.82 2.56
N ALA A 104 5.04 12.93 3.68
CA ALA A 104 6.15 13.84 3.84
C ALA A 104 7.47 13.10 3.68
N ILE A 105 8.33 13.59 2.79
CA ILE A 105 9.65 13.02 2.52
C ILE A 105 10.70 13.99 3.08
N PRO A 106 11.41 13.62 4.14
CA PRO A 106 12.35 14.54 4.79
C PRO A 106 13.60 14.85 3.97
N GLY A 107 14.06 13.93 3.17
CA GLY A 107 15.26 14.11 2.37
C GLY A 107 15.41 13.07 1.27
N PRO A 108 16.43 13.21 0.42
CA PRO A 108 16.74 12.18 -0.58
C PRO A 108 17.08 10.86 0.10
N GLY A 109 16.71 9.76 -0.50
CA GLY A 109 17.03 8.44 0.01
C GLY A 109 16.03 7.38 -0.41
N SER A 110 16.20 6.20 0.17
CA SER A 110 15.33 5.05 -0.07
C SER A 110 14.26 4.96 1.00
N TYR A 111 13.05 4.66 0.56
CA TYR A 111 11.88 4.54 1.42
C TYR A 111 11.10 3.29 1.02
N SER A 112 10.25 2.82 1.93
CA SER A 112 9.39 1.66 1.67
C SER A 112 8.00 1.90 2.23
N ALA A 113 7.00 1.44 1.50
CA ALA A 113 5.68 1.19 2.06
C ALA A 113 5.63 -0.28 2.48
N VAL A 114 5.18 -0.54 3.69
CA VAL A 114 5.17 -1.87 4.28
C VAL A 114 3.75 -2.24 4.65
N ALA A 115 3.28 -3.37 4.15
CA ALA A 115 1.95 -3.89 4.46
C ALA A 115 2.08 -5.15 5.30
N SER A 116 1.38 -5.15 6.44
CA SER A 116 1.38 -6.25 7.41
C SER A 116 -0.05 -6.67 7.72
N ILE A 117 -0.26 -7.95 7.91
CA ILE A 117 -1.55 -8.48 8.36
C ILE A 117 -1.31 -9.29 9.63
N GLY A 118 -2.06 -8.96 10.69
CA GLY A 118 -1.87 -9.59 11.98
C GLY A 118 -0.49 -9.39 12.59
N GLY A 119 0.17 -8.27 12.25
CA GLY A 119 1.51 -7.95 12.72
C GLY A 119 2.65 -8.57 11.92
N GLU A 120 2.34 -9.37 10.89
CA GLU A 120 3.33 -10.00 10.03
C GLU A 120 3.48 -9.23 8.72
N GLU A 121 4.69 -8.81 8.39
CA GLU A 121 4.96 -8.15 7.10
C GLU A 121 4.78 -9.14 5.97
N LEU A 122 3.90 -8.80 5.01
CA LEU A 122 3.61 -9.65 3.86
C LEU A 122 4.01 -9.03 2.53
N ALA A 123 4.20 -7.72 2.49
CA ALA A 123 4.61 -7.04 1.26
C ALA A 123 5.33 -5.74 1.56
N ARG A 124 6.23 -5.37 0.65
CA ARG A 124 7.01 -4.14 0.75
C ARG A 124 7.19 -3.56 -0.63
N SER A 125 6.90 -2.27 -0.79
CA SER A 125 7.11 -1.56 -2.04
C SER A 125 8.15 -0.47 -1.80
N ARG A 126 9.29 -0.57 -2.47
CA ARG A 126 10.40 0.35 -2.31
C ARG A 126 10.36 1.45 -3.35
N PHE A 127 10.76 2.65 -2.95
CA PHE A 127 10.95 3.75 -3.87
C PHE A 127 12.10 4.63 -3.41
N GLN A 128 12.60 5.45 -4.32
CA GLN A 128 13.65 6.42 -4.02
C GLN A 128 13.14 7.83 -4.23
N ALA A 129 13.51 8.71 -3.33
CA ALA A 129 13.33 10.14 -3.49
C ALA A 129 14.67 10.75 -3.87
N VAL A 130 14.69 11.47 -4.96
CA VAL A 130 15.91 12.10 -5.46
C VAL A 130 15.68 13.58 -5.69
N GLN A 131 16.73 14.36 -5.53
CA GLN A 131 16.66 15.79 -5.84
C GLN A 131 16.70 15.98 -7.34
N ALA A 132 15.72 16.73 -7.86
CA ALA A 132 15.69 17.05 -9.27
C ALA A 132 16.79 18.06 -9.59
N SER A 133 17.45 17.86 -10.73
CA SER A 133 18.40 18.84 -11.22
C SER A 133 17.66 20.12 -11.56
N ARG A 134 18.18 21.26 -11.09
CA ARG A 134 17.66 22.54 -11.53
C ARG A 134 18.17 22.76 -12.94
N SER A 135 17.25 22.86 -13.91
CA SER A 135 17.61 23.34 -15.22
C SER A 135 17.76 24.85 -15.16
N ASN A 136 18.88 25.32 -15.59
CA ASN A 136 19.13 26.74 -15.71
C ASN A 136 18.59 27.26 -17.04
#